data_8a91529b524f3e7295caeafe5d4e16d9
#
_entry.id   8a91529b524f3e7295caeafe5d4e16d9
#
_cell.length_a   1.000
_cell.length_b   1.000
_cell.length_c   1.000
_cell.angle_alpha   90.00
_cell.angle_beta   90.00
_cell.angle_gamma   90.00
#
_symmetry.space_group_name_H-M   'P 1'
#
loop_
_entity.id
_entity.type
_entity.pdbx_description
1 polymer ?
#
loop_
_entity_poly.entity_id
_entity_poly.type
_entity_poly.pdbx_seq_one_letter_code
_entity_poly.pdbx_strand_id
1 'polypeptide(L)'
;MKHSVFNGSLPKIGIRPTIDGRLGGVRESLEKQTMDMAKSAAKLISANLRYPNGKKVECVIADTCIGGVAEAAACAEKFSREGVGVSLTVTPCWCYGSETMDMNASIPKAVWGFNGTERPGAVYLAAVLAGHTQKGLPAFSIYGRDVQDGGDKSIPADVQEKILRFARAGLAVALMRGKSYLGMGGVSMGIAGSIVDQPFFEEYLGMRVETIDMTEFLRRMDKGIYDHAEFKKALKWTKENCPEGKDYNSPATTRARAQLDREWETSVKMALIARDLMVGNPKLAEMGFGEEAQGHNAIASGFQGQRQWTDYQPNGDYLEAILNTSFDWNGIRAPFIVATENDCLNGAAMLFGHLLTNTAQIFADVRTYWSADSVKRVSGHQLEGDAASGILHLINSGPATLDGTGQQSRDGEPALKPFWEISPDETKKCLGATTWHPSITEYFPGGGWSTRFLTKGGMPVTMCRLNLVKGLGAALQIAEGWTVDLPAKVHDALDQRTNPTWPTTWFAPRLTGHGAFRDVYSVMNNWGANHGAISYGHIGADLISLAAMLRIPVYMHNVAAEKVFRPSSWAAFGTADLEGADYRACQNFGPLYA
;
A
#
# COMPACT_ATOMS: atom_id res chain seq x y z
N MET A 1 -0.09 21.46 2.98
CA MET A 1 -0.84 20.22 2.61
C MET A 1 -2.33 20.47 2.83
N LYS A 2 -3.00 21.16 1.87
CA LYS A 2 -4.42 21.51 2.02
C LYS A 2 -5.37 20.33 1.68
N HIS A 3 -4.92 19.38 0.90
CA HIS A 3 -5.72 18.27 0.37
C HIS A 3 -5.11 16.92 0.79
N SER A 4 -5.48 16.40 1.96
CA SER A 4 -5.09 15.07 2.42
C SER A 4 -6.09 14.54 3.45
N VAL A 5 -6.51 13.32 3.30
CA VAL A 5 -7.35 12.60 4.28
C VAL A 5 -6.62 12.29 5.60
N PHE A 6 -5.29 12.46 5.62
CA PHE A 6 -4.46 12.26 6.81
C PHE A 6 -4.16 13.55 7.58
N ASN A 7 -4.99 14.59 7.43
CA ASN A 7 -4.83 15.87 8.13
C ASN A 7 -5.49 15.91 9.52
N GLY A 8 -6.33 14.96 9.86
CA GLY A 8 -7.03 14.87 11.15
C GLY A 8 -6.21 14.18 12.24
N SER A 9 -6.91 13.71 13.26
CA SER A 9 -6.35 12.80 14.27
C SER A 9 -5.98 11.48 13.62
N LEU A 10 -4.75 11.02 13.84
CA LEU A 10 -4.22 9.76 13.31
C LEU A 10 -4.15 8.70 14.43
N PRO A 11 -4.31 7.41 14.11
CA PRO A 11 -4.24 6.35 15.10
C PRO A 11 -2.83 6.29 15.72
N LYS A 12 -2.77 6.16 17.05
CA LYS A 12 -1.52 6.03 17.81
C LYS A 12 -1.20 4.57 18.11
N ILE A 13 0.05 4.31 18.47
CA ILE A 13 0.49 2.99 18.93
C ILE A 13 0.55 3.01 20.47
N GLY A 14 -0.24 2.14 21.09
CA GLY A 14 -0.27 1.98 22.54
C GLY A 14 0.79 1.00 23.02
N ILE A 15 1.55 1.39 24.04
CA ILE A 15 2.54 0.53 24.69
C ILE A 15 2.05 0.18 26.10
N ARG A 16 1.95 -1.11 26.37
CA ARG A 16 1.42 -1.70 27.61
C ARG A 16 2.58 -2.32 28.42
N PRO A 17 3.19 -1.60 29.39
CA PRO A 17 4.18 -2.19 30.29
C PRO A 17 3.48 -3.13 31.27
N THR A 18 3.64 -4.45 31.13
CA THR A 18 3.07 -5.43 32.06
C THR A 18 4.12 -5.94 33.04
N ILE A 19 3.72 -6.17 34.29
CA ILE A 19 4.62 -6.46 35.39
C ILE A 19 4.00 -7.51 36.32
N ASP A 20 4.83 -8.20 37.08
CA ASP A 20 4.38 -9.02 38.20
C ASP A 20 3.65 -8.14 39.24
N GLY A 21 2.39 -8.42 39.47
CA GLY A 21 1.54 -7.61 40.35
C GLY A 21 1.80 -7.77 41.87
N ARG A 22 2.68 -8.73 42.26
CA ARG A 22 2.96 -9.01 43.68
C ARG A 22 3.75 -7.89 44.33
N LEU A 23 3.12 -7.19 45.28
CA LEU A 23 3.74 -6.15 46.10
C LEU A 23 4.65 -6.77 47.17
N GLY A 24 5.48 -5.93 47.81
CA GLY A 24 6.38 -6.34 48.90
C GLY A 24 7.75 -6.80 48.41
N GLY A 25 8.22 -6.24 47.29
CA GLY A 25 9.59 -6.41 46.77
C GLY A 25 9.67 -6.93 45.35
N VAL A 26 8.72 -7.73 44.89
CA VAL A 26 8.79 -8.29 43.52
C VAL A 26 8.50 -7.21 42.49
N ARG A 27 7.33 -6.58 42.56
CA ARG A 27 6.90 -5.53 41.64
C ARG A 27 7.89 -4.35 41.66
N GLU A 28 8.21 -3.89 42.85
CA GLU A 28 9.05 -2.71 43.06
C GLU A 28 10.45 -2.89 42.44
N SER A 29 10.98 -4.11 42.47
CA SER A 29 12.30 -4.43 41.86
C SER A 29 12.31 -4.39 40.35
N LEU A 30 11.15 -4.45 39.68
CA LEU A 30 10.99 -4.58 38.23
C LEU A 30 10.38 -3.35 37.56
N GLU A 31 9.75 -2.46 38.34
CA GLU A 31 8.92 -1.36 37.81
C GLU A 31 9.71 -0.44 36.88
N LYS A 32 10.95 -0.12 37.28
CA LYS A 32 11.84 0.69 36.45
C LYS A 32 12.19 0.00 35.12
N GLN A 33 12.57 -1.28 35.15
CA GLN A 33 12.93 -2.03 33.94
C GLN A 33 11.73 -2.13 32.98
N THR A 34 10.55 -2.45 33.50
CA THR A 34 9.31 -2.57 32.73
C THR A 34 8.95 -1.26 32.01
N MET A 35 9.01 -0.14 32.72
CA MET A 35 8.73 1.17 32.14
C MET A 35 9.83 1.62 31.16
N ASP A 36 11.11 1.31 31.43
CA ASP A 36 12.21 1.61 30.52
C ASP A 36 12.06 0.85 29.19
N MET A 37 11.62 -0.42 29.21
CA MET A 37 11.29 -1.19 28.00
C MET A 37 10.19 -0.51 27.19
N ALA A 38 9.10 -0.07 27.83
CA ALA A 38 8.00 0.62 27.15
C ALA A 38 8.48 1.93 26.49
N LYS A 39 9.26 2.74 27.21
CA LYS A 39 9.85 3.97 26.67
C LYS A 39 10.81 3.72 25.50
N SER A 40 11.62 2.66 25.59
CA SER A 40 12.55 2.29 24.54
C SER A 40 11.82 1.83 23.28
N ALA A 41 10.77 1.03 23.42
CA ALA A 41 9.91 0.63 22.29
C ALA A 41 9.22 1.84 21.64
N ALA A 42 8.63 2.75 22.42
CA ALA A 42 8.02 3.96 21.91
C ALA A 42 9.02 4.85 21.17
N LYS A 43 10.24 5.02 21.71
CA LYS A 43 11.32 5.77 21.07
C LYS A 43 11.75 5.13 19.74
N LEU A 44 11.92 3.80 19.72
CA LEU A 44 12.27 3.05 18.51
C LEU A 44 11.23 3.29 17.40
N ILE A 45 9.95 3.14 17.72
CA ILE A 45 8.83 3.32 16.77
C ILE A 45 8.81 4.76 16.24
N SER A 46 8.77 5.75 17.12
CA SER A 46 8.66 7.17 16.73
C SER A 46 9.89 7.70 15.98
N ALA A 47 11.07 7.11 16.20
CA ALA A 47 12.28 7.46 15.47
C ALA A 47 12.27 6.94 14.03
N ASN A 48 11.71 5.75 13.80
CA ASN A 48 11.83 5.03 12.53
C ASN A 48 10.58 5.07 11.65
N LEU A 49 9.39 5.30 12.22
CA LEU A 49 8.14 5.27 11.47
C LEU A 49 7.52 6.66 11.31
N ARG A 50 6.86 6.86 10.16
CA ARG A 50 6.11 8.06 9.84
C ARG A 50 4.72 7.70 9.33
N TYR A 51 3.76 8.58 9.58
CA TYR A 51 2.46 8.55 8.95
C TYR A 51 2.54 8.94 7.46
N PRO A 52 1.52 8.62 6.65
CA PRO A 52 1.49 9.02 5.24
C PRO A 52 1.57 10.54 4.98
N ASN A 53 1.34 11.37 5.99
CA ASN A 53 1.54 12.82 5.92
C ASN A 53 2.96 13.29 6.30
N GLY A 54 3.90 12.38 6.54
CA GLY A 54 5.30 12.65 6.89
C GLY A 54 5.56 12.94 8.37
N LYS A 55 4.53 13.08 9.22
CA LYS A 55 4.71 13.24 10.66
C LYS A 55 5.23 11.96 11.31
N LYS A 56 6.00 12.10 12.38
CA LYS A 56 6.45 10.95 13.19
C LYS A 56 5.26 10.25 13.81
N VAL A 57 5.34 8.92 13.88
CA VAL A 57 4.31 8.11 14.55
C VAL A 57 4.32 8.40 16.04
N GLU A 58 3.12 8.61 16.59
CA GLU A 58 2.91 8.88 18.01
C GLU A 58 2.66 7.58 18.77
N CYS A 59 3.29 7.47 19.94
CA CYS A 59 3.08 6.36 20.87
C CYS A 59 2.45 6.87 22.18
N VAL A 60 1.55 6.07 22.74
CA VAL A 60 0.92 6.30 24.04
C VAL A 60 1.32 5.19 24.98
N ILE A 61 1.96 5.51 26.11
CA ILE A 61 2.33 4.53 27.14
C ILE A 61 1.26 4.58 28.26
N ALA A 62 0.90 3.45 28.84
CA ALA A 62 0.05 3.41 30.04
C ALA A 62 0.68 4.24 31.17
N ASP A 63 -0.16 4.84 32.02
CA ASP A 63 0.33 5.75 33.07
C ASP A 63 1.15 5.02 34.13
N THR A 64 0.82 3.76 34.38
CA THR A 64 1.50 2.87 35.33
C THR A 64 1.86 1.55 34.67
N CYS A 65 2.75 0.78 35.28
CA CYS A 65 2.91 -0.62 34.94
C CYS A 65 1.62 -1.39 35.29
N ILE A 66 1.26 -2.36 34.44
CA ILE A 66 0.02 -3.12 34.52
C ILE A 66 0.31 -4.46 35.22
N GLY A 67 -0.04 -4.55 36.50
CA GLY A 67 0.14 -5.76 37.31
C GLY A 67 -1.17 -6.48 37.68
N GLY A 68 -2.32 -5.89 37.33
CA GLY A 68 -3.63 -6.45 37.64
C GLY A 68 -4.77 -5.84 36.82
N VAL A 69 -6.00 -6.30 37.08
CA VAL A 69 -7.21 -5.96 36.31
C VAL A 69 -7.51 -4.46 36.31
N ALA A 70 -7.39 -3.79 37.45
CA ALA A 70 -7.71 -2.37 37.55
C ALA A 70 -6.79 -1.51 36.66
N GLU A 71 -5.50 -1.79 36.67
CA GLU A 71 -4.51 -1.09 35.83
C GLU A 71 -4.70 -1.43 34.34
N ALA A 72 -5.07 -2.68 34.02
CA ALA A 72 -5.41 -3.08 32.66
C ALA A 72 -6.64 -2.32 32.14
N ALA A 73 -7.68 -2.16 32.97
CA ALA A 73 -8.87 -1.40 32.63
C ALA A 73 -8.56 0.10 32.44
N ALA A 74 -7.79 0.71 33.35
CA ALA A 74 -7.36 2.10 33.22
C ALA A 74 -6.54 2.35 31.95
N CYS A 75 -5.65 1.41 31.59
CA CYS A 75 -4.90 1.46 30.34
C CYS A 75 -5.83 1.39 29.10
N ALA A 76 -6.80 0.49 29.10
CA ALA A 76 -7.76 0.34 27.99
C ALA A 76 -8.60 1.62 27.81
N GLU A 77 -9.07 2.22 28.91
CA GLU A 77 -9.78 3.50 28.88
C GLU A 77 -8.91 4.65 28.33
N LYS A 78 -7.67 4.78 28.80
CA LYS A 78 -6.72 5.75 28.26
C LYS A 78 -6.50 5.55 26.76
N PHE A 79 -6.26 4.33 26.32
CA PHE A 79 -6.00 4.03 24.92
C PHE A 79 -7.20 4.35 24.03
N SER A 80 -8.41 4.11 24.50
CA SER A 80 -9.63 4.49 23.79
C SER A 80 -9.74 6.01 23.62
N ARG A 81 -9.52 6.79 24.67
CA ARG A 81 -9.54 8.27 24.61
C ARG A 81 -8.45 8.85 23.73
N GLU A 82 -7.27 8.23 23.72
CA GLU A 82 -6.11 8.69 22.95
C GLU A 82 -6.12 8.25 21.48
N GLY A 83 -7.10 7.45 21.04
CA GLY A 83 -7.20 6.98 19.66
C GLY A 83 -6.13 5.94 19.29
N VAL A 84 -5.80 5.06 20.22
CA VAL A 84 -4.86 3.95 19.96
C VAL A 84 -5.48 2.95 18.99
N GLY A 85 -4.79 2.69 17.89
CA GLY A 85 -5.21 1.73 16.85
C GLY A 85 -4.36 0.46 16.77
N VAL A 86 -3.24 0.39 17.52
CA VAL A 86 -2.31 -0.74 17.57
C VAL A 86 -1.79 -0.89 18.98
N SER A 87 -1.66 -2.11 19.51
CA SER A 87 -1.23 -2.38 20.88
C SER A 87 0.02 -3.25 20.93
N LEU A 88 1.05 -2.79 21.65
CA LEU A 88 2.26 -3.55 21.96
C LEU A 88 2.38 -3.71 23.49
N THR A 89 2.25 -4.94 23.96
CA THR A 89 2.55 -5.28 25.36
C THR A 89 4.05 -5.60 25.51
N VAL A 90 4.69 -5.07 26.52
CA VAL A 90 6.11 -5.35 26.84
C VAL A 90 6.24 -5.83 28.28
N THR A 91 7.08 -6.85 28.52
CA THR A 91 7.29 -7.36 29.87
C THR A 91 8.70 -7.95 30.05
N PRO A 92 9.37 -7.66 31.20
CA PRO A 92 10.62 -8.31 31.56
C PRO A 92 10.43 -9.60 32.37
N CYS A 93 9.20 -9.93 32.78
CA CYS A 93 8.96 -10.92 33.80
C CYS A 93 7.63 -11.67 33.65
N TRP A 94 7.35 -12.60 34.56
CA TRP A 94 6.04 -13.16 34.74
C TRP A 94 5.01 -12.08 35.13
N CYS A 95 3.79 -12.21 34.62
CA CYS A 95 2.64 -11.38 34.97
C CYS A 95 1.38 -12.26 35.06
N TYR A 96 0.31 -11.74 35.63
CA TYR A 96 -0.99 -12.42 35.65
C TYR A 96 -1.66 -12.30 34.28
N GLY A 97 -1.52 -13.33 33.44
CA GLY A 97 -1.87 -13.28 32.01
C GLY A 97 -3.30 -12.87 31.72
N SER A 98 -4.29 -13.56 32.32
CA SER A 98 -5.70 -13.28 32.06
C SER A 98 -6.17 -11.92 32.61
N GLU A 99 -5.48 -11.38 33.61
CA GLU A 99 -5.82 -10.11 34.26
C GLU A 99 -5.22 -8.90 33.54
N THR A 100 -4.08 -9.08 32.89
CA THR A 100 -3.30 -7.98 32.31
C THR A 100 -3.35 -7.93 30.78
N MET A 101 -3.89 -8.94 30.11
CA MET A 101 -3.95 -9.01 28.65
C MET A 101 -4.82 -7.91 28.02
N ASP A 102 -4.51 -7.55 26.78
CA ASP A 102 -5.31 -6.61 26.00
C ASP A 102 -6.56 -7.30 25.42
N MET A 103 -7.73 -6.87 25.86
CA MET A 103 -9.02 -7.44 25.45
C MET A 103 -9.68 -6.76 24.25
N ASN A 104 -9.07 -5.71 23.66
CA ASN A 104 -9.65 -5.03 22.50
C ASN A 104 -9.63 -5.94 21.27
N ALA A 105 -10.80 -6.32 20.74
CA ALA A 105 -10.92 -7.27 19.62
C ALA A 105 -10.55 -6.65 18.26
N SER A 106 -10.66 -5.33 18.10
CA SER A 106 -10.63 -4.65 16.81
C SER A 106 -9.29 -3.98 16.47
N ILE A 107 -8.22 -4.23 17.24
CA ILE A 107 -6.89 -3.67 16.98
C ILE A 107 -5.83 -4.77 16.92
N PRO A 108 -4.82 -4.65 16.04
CA PRO A 108 -3.65 -5.53 16.03
C PRO A 108 -2.89 -5.48 17.35
N LYS A 109 -2.40 -6.64 17.81
CA LYS A 109 -1.65 -6.75 19.07
C LYS A 109 -0.41 -7.61 18.94
N ALA A 110 0.63 -7.19 19.65
CA ALA A 110 1.84 -7.97 19.86
C ALA A 110 2.25 -7.98 21.32
N VAL A 111 3.04 -8.97 21.68
CA VAL A 111 3.65 -9.08 23.00
C VAL A 111 5.16 -9.27 22.83
N TRP A 112 5.94 -8.40 23.44
CA TRP A 112 7.39 -8.51 23.54
C TRP A 112 7.78 -8.97 24.94
N GLY A 113 8.24 -10.23 25.03
CA GLY A 113 8.83 -10.81 26.24
C GLY A 113 10.35 -10.66 26.24
N PHE A 114 10.91 -10.09 27.30
CA PHE A 114 12.36 -9.98 27.49
C PHE A 114 12.99 -11.37 27.61
N ASN A 115 14.05 -11.65 26.85
CA ASN A 115 14.77 -12.91 26.90
C ASN A 115 15.86 -12.86 27.98
N GLY A 116 15.49 -12.96 29.25
CA GLY A 116 16.41 -13.02 30.40
C GLY A 116 16.21 -14.29 31.22
N THR A 117 17.17 -14.62 32.06
CA THR A 117 17.17 -15.83 32.89
C THR A 117 16.63 -15.62 34.30
N GLU A 118 16.86 -14.44 34.88
CA GLU A 118 16.49 -14.17 36.29
C GLU A 118 14.97 -14.03 36.46
N ARG A 119 14.33 -13.36 35.51
CA ARG A 119 12.88 -13.12 35.48
C ARG A 119 12.39 -13.12 34.04
N PRO A 120 12.24 -14.33 33.45
CA PRO A 120 12.05 -14.43 32.00
C PRO A 120 10.68 -13.93 31.55
N GLY A 121 10.65 -12.92 30.70
CA GLY A 121 9.45 -12.43 30.04
C GLY A 121 8.82 -13.48 29.10
N ALA A 122 9.59 -14.51 28.68
CA ALA A 122 9.11 -15.62 27.86
C ALA A 122 7.97 -16.42 28.51
N VAL A 123 7.97 -16.56 29.84
CA VAL A 123 6.93 -17.33 30.55
C VAL A 123 5.58 -16.61 30.46
N TYR A 124 5.55 -15.29 30.66
CA TYR A 124 4.35 -14.51 30.43
C TYR A 124 3.96 -14.48 28.95
N LEU A 125 4.93 -14.25 28.08
CA LEU A 125 4.72 -14.24 26.62
C LEU A 125 3.96 -15.49 26.17
N ALA A 126 4.43 -16.69 26.53
CA ALA A 126 3.78 -17.94 26.16
C ALA A 126 2.36 -18.07 26.76
N ALA A 127 2.20 -17.72 28.04
CA ALA A 127 0.92 -17.81 28.73
C ALA A 127 -0.12 -16.84 28.16
N VAL A 128 0.26 -15.58 27.90
CA VAL A 128 -0.68 -14.57 27.39
C VAL A 128 -1.03 -14.79 25.93
N LEU A 129 -0.10 -15.31 25.11
CA LEU A 129 -0.41 -15.71 23.72
C LEU A 129 -1.41 -16.87 23.68
N ALA A 130 -1.28 -17.85 24.57
CA ALA A 130 -2.27 -18.92 24.72
C ALA A 130 -3.64 -18.35 25.14
N GLY A 131 -3.66 -17.40 26.08
CA GLY A 131 -4.88 -16.70 26.52
C GLY A 131 -5.54 -15.90 25.37
N HIS A 132 -4.74 -15.20 24.58
CA HIS A 132 -5.22 -14.50 23.38
C HIS A 132 -5.82 -15.46 22.36
N THR A 133 -5.15 -16.59 22.08
CA THR A 133 -5.64 -17.62 21.16
C THR A 133 -6.97 -18.20 21.62
N GLN A 134 -7.08 -18.54 22.92
CA GLN A 134 -8.31 -19.08 23.52
C GLN A 134 -9.51 -18.13 23.37
N LYS A 135 -9.27 -16.83 23.35
CA LYS A 135 -10.31 -15.79 23.22
C LYS A 135 -10.57 -15.33 21.78
N GLY A 136 -9.92 -15.93 20.78
CA GLY A 136 -10.06 -15.51 19.39
C GLY A 136 -9.42 -14.14 19.10
N LEU A 137 -8.43 -13.71 19.88
CA LEU A 137 -7.72 -12.44 19.79
C LEU A 137 -6.25 -12.68 19.39
N PRO A 138 -5.95 -13.13 18.17
CA PRO A 138 -4.59 -13.52 17.79
C PRO A 138 -3.60 -12.38 17.99
N ALA A 139 -2.43 -12.71 18.54
CA ALA A 139 -1.37 -11.75 18.84
C ALA A 139 -0.02 -12.23 18.29
N PHE A 140 0.82 -11.26 17.90
CA PHE A 140 2.17 -11.50 17.40
C PHE A 140 3.14 -11.71 18.57
N SER A 141 4.03 -12.70 18.43
CA SER A 141 5.08 -13.01 19.41
C SER A 141 6.37 -12.31 19.06
N ILE A 142 6.90 -11.51 19.97
CA ILE A 142 8.20 -10.86 19.82
C ILE A 142 9.12 -11.35 20.94
N TYR A 143 10.20 -12.03 20.54
CA TYR A 143 11.17 -12.64 21.45
C TYR A 143 12.55 -12.60 20.80
N GLY A 144 13.58 -12.21 21.56
CA GLY A 144 14.97 -12.15 21.10
C GLY A 144 15.59 -13.53 20.98
N ARG A 145 16.48 -13.74 20.02
CA ARG A 145 17.21 -15.01 19.82
C ARG A 145 18.18 -15.29 20.94
N ASP A 146 18.90 -14.23 21.38
CA ASP A 146 19.94 -14.36 22.38
C ASP A 146 19.45 -13.93 23.76
N VAL A 147 19.96 -14.57 24.79
CA VAL A 147 19.70 -14.23 26.20
C VAL A 147 20.38 -12.90 26.52
N GLN A 148 19.64 -12.03 27.22
CA GLN A 148 20.13 -10.75 27.71
C GLN A 148 20.28 -10.79 29.24
N ASP A 149 21.29 -10.11 29.76
CA ASP A 149 21.43 -9.87 31.20
C ASP A 149 20.31 -8.95 31.70
N GLY A 150 19.83 -9.15 32.92
CA GLY A 150 18.72 -8.39 33.48
C GLY A 150 18.93 -6.86 33.56
N GLY A 151 20.18 -6.41 33.52
CA GLY A 151 20.54 -4.99 33.46
C GLY A 151 20.65 -4.41 32.03
N ASP A 152 20.60 -5.22 30.99
CA ASP A 152 20.69 -4.77 29.61
C ASP A 152 19.41 -4.02 29.20
N LYS A 153 19.58 -2.81 28.70
CA LYS A 153 18.49 -1.91 28.26
C LYS A 153 18.41 -1.80 26.75
N SER A 154 19.27 -2.48 26.02
CA SER A 154 19.26 -2.48 24.57
C SER A 154 18.06 -3.30 24.04
N ILE A 155 17.60 -2.96 22.84
CA ILE A 155 16.66 -3.78 22.09
C ILE A 155 17.49 -4.52 21.04
N PRO A 156 17.58 -5.87 21.07
CA PRO A 156 18.33 -6.64 20.07
C PRO A 156 17.81 -6.37 18.65
N ALA A 157 18.69 -6.47 17.65
CA ALA A 157 18.38 -6.11 16.27
C ALA A 157 17.18 -6.90 15.70
N ASP A 158 17.09 -8.19 15.98
CA ASP A 158 15.98 -9.06 15.58
C ASP A 158 14.65 -8.68 16.26
N VAL A 159 14.71 -8.20 17.51
CA VAL A 159 13.54 -7.65 18.22
C VAL A 159 13.13 -6.31 17.64
N GLN A 160 14.10 -5.41 17.35
CA GLN A 160 13.82 -4.12 16.69
C GLN A 160 13.10 -4.34 15.35
N GLU A 161 13.60 -5.26 14.51
CA GLU A 161 12.98 -5.59 13.24
C GLU A 161 11.52 -6.04 13.41
N LYS A 162 11.26 -6.96 14.34
CA LYS A 162 9.90 -7.46 14.62
C LYS A 162 8.97 -6.37 15.15
N ILE A 163 9.44 -5.52 16.08
CA ILE A 163 8.65 -4.39 16.61
C ILE A 163 8.30 -3.42 15.47
N LEU A 164 9.26 -3.05 14.64
CA LEU A 164 9.03 -2.09 13.54
C LEU A 164 8.12 -2.67 12.46
N ARG A 165 8.27 -3.95 12.10
CA ARG A 165 7.37 -4.64 11.15
C ARG A 165 5.95 -4.71 11.69
N PHE A 166 5.78 -5.15 12.94
CA PHE A 166 4.48 -5.17 13.60
C PHE A 166 3.84 -3.78 13.65
N ALA A 167 4.59 -2.79 14.10
CA ALA A 167 4.08 -1.42 14.24
C ALA A 167 3.68 -0.82 12.88
N ARG A 168 4.47 -1.04 11.81
CA ARG A 168 4.19 -0.57 10.46
C ARG A 168 2.93 -1.23 9.88
N ALA A 169 2.84 -2.55 9.94
CA ALA A 169 1.68 -3.29 9.45
C ALA A 169 0.42 -2.96 10.26
N GLY A 170 0.51 -2.90 11.58
CA GLY A 170 -0.59 -2.53 12.45
C GLY A 170 -1.08 -1.09 12.22
N LEU A 171 -0.16 -0.16 11.98
CA LEU A 171 -0.50 1.21 11.64
C LEU A 171 -1.26 1.29 10.31
N ALA A 172 -0.86 0.51 9.30
CA ALA A 172 -1.57 0.43 8.02
C ALA A 172 -3.02 -0.04 8.22
N VAL A 173 -3.24 -1.08 9.05
CA VAL A 173 -4.59 -1.53 9.45
C VAL A 173 -5.40 -0.40 10.09
N ALA A 174 -4.80 0.27 11.08
CA ALA A 174 -5.49 1.32 11.83
C ALA A 174 -5.82 2.56 10.97
N LEU A 175 -4.98 2.89 9.97
CA LEU A 175 -5.19 4.02 9.06
C LEU A 175 -6.33 3.78 8.05
N MET A 176 -6.65 2.55 7.73
CA MET A 176 -7.78 2.20 6.85
C MET A 176 -9.12 2.35 7.56
N ARG A 177 -9.18 2.04 8.84
CA ARG A 177 -10.42 2.01 9.61
C ARG A 177 -11.19 3.34 9.56
N GLY A 178 -12.47 3.27 9.16
CA GLY A 178 -13.36 4.43 9.07
C GLY A 178 -13.12 5.34 7.86
N LYS A 179 -12.20 4.98 6.97
CA LYS A 179 -11.97 5.65 5.69
C LYS A 179 -12.85 5.06 4.60
N SER A 180 -12.73 5.60 3.37
CA SER A 180 -13.53 5.14 2.25
C SER A 180 -12.66 4.71 1.07
N TYR A 181 -13.18 3.76 0.28
CA TYR A 181 -12.83 3.57 -1.12
C TYR A 181 -13.90 4.26 -1.98
N LEU A 182 -13.49 5.08 -2.92
CA LEU A 182 -14.39 5.81 -3.81
C LEU A 182 -14.31 5.28 -5.24
N GLY A 183 -15.33 4.58 -5.69
CA GLY A 183 -15.52 4.20 -7.08
C GLY A 183 -16.06 5.39 -7.89
N MET A 184 -15.30 5.88 -8.85
CA MET A 184 -15.72 6.87 -9.82
C MET A 184 -16.19 6.16 -11.09
N GLY A 185 -17.49 5.90 -11.18
CA GLY A 185 -18.12 5.03 -12.17
C GLY A 185 -18.05 3.55 -11.82
N GLY A 186 -18.41 2.69 -12.76
CA GLY A 186 -18.32 1.24 -12.65
C GLY A 186 -16.91 0.70 -12.98
N VAL A 187 -16.75 -0.63 -12.93
CA VAL A 187 -15.56 -1.28 -13.46
C VAL A 187 -15.58 -1.24 -14.99
N SER A 188 -14.44 -0.90 -15.61
CA SER A 188 -14.33 -0.82 -17.07
C SER A 188 -14.56 -2.15 -17.74
N MET A 189 -15.26 -2.14 -18.86
CA MET A 189 -15.42 -3.29 -19.77
C MET A 189 -15.83 -4.60 -19.08
N GLY A 190 -16.40 -4.54 -17.87
CA GLY A 190 -16.77 -5.73 -17.11
C GLY A 190 -15.60 -6.62 -16.73
N ILE A 191 -14.43 -6.02 -16.39
CA ILE A 191 -13.25 -6.79 -15.96
C ILE A 191 -13.61 -7.73 -14.82
N ALA A 192 -13.55 -9.02 -15.08
CA ALA A 192 -13.90 -10.04 -14.12
C ALA A 192 -12.94 -10.04 -12.92
N GLY A 193 -13.47 -10.24 -11.72
CA GLY A 193 -12.68 -10.24 -10.49
C GLY A 193 -12.29 -8.85 -9.98
N SER A 194 -12.84 -7.77 -10.55
CA SER A 194 -12.55 -6.39 -10.16
C SER A 194 -13.78 -5.61 -9.69
N ILE A 195 -14.92 -6.27 -9.62
CA ILE A 195 -16.18 -5.66 -9.16
C ILE A 195 -16.08 -5.40 -7.66
N VAL A 196 -16.53 -4.22 -7.25
CA VAL A 196 -16.52 -3.82 -5.83
C VAL A 196 -17.37 -4.78 -4.99
N ASP A 197 -16.78 -5.29 -3.94
CA ASP A 197 -17.43 -6.10 -2.91
C ASP A 197 -17.45 -5.33 -1.60
N GLN A 198 -18.60 -4.80 -1.22
CA GLN A 198 -18.75 -3.97 -0.03
C GLN A 198 -18.42 -4.74 1.26
N PRO A 199 -18.89 -5.98 1.48
CA PRO A 199 -18.55 -6.77 2.65
C PRO A 199 -17.03 -6.93 2.83
N PHE A 200 -16.27 -7.12 1.75
CA PHE A 200 -14.81 -7.19 1.83
C PHE A 200 -14.21 -5.91 2.43
N PHE A 201 -14.59 -4.74 1.92
CA PHE A 201 -14.06 -3.48 2.45
C PHE A 201 -14.47 -3.22 3.89
N GLU A 202 -15.70 -3.53 4.27
CA GLU A 202 -16.22 -3.29 5.61
C GLU A 202 -15.67 -4.27 6.64
N GLU A 203 -15.74 -5.57 6.37
CA GLU A 203 -15.40 -6.61 7.33
C GLU A 203 -13.89 -6.85 7.48
N TYR A 204 -13.13 -6.75 6.36
CA TYR A 204 -11.68 -6.96 6.41
C TYR A 204 -10.90 -5.67 6.63
N LEU A 205 -11.26 -4.58 5.96
CA LEU A 205 -10.49 -3.33 6.00
C LEU A 205 -11.07 -2.28 6.96
N GLY A 206 -12.30 -2.44 7.42
CA GLY A 206 -13.02 -1.45 8.21
C GLY A 206 -13.29 -0.16 7.43
N MET A 207 -13.36 -0.25 6.11
CA MET A 207 -13.55 0.88 5.18
C MET A 207 -14.99 0.88 4.64
N ARG A 208 -15.51 2.07 4.33
CA ARG A 208 -16.73 2.22 3.54
C ARG A 208 -16.42 2.13 2.05
N VAL A 209 -17.41 1.74 1.27
CA VAL A 209 -17.40 1.87 -0.19
C VAL A 209 -18.43 2.87 -0.61
N GLU A 210 -18.03 3.84 -1.43
CA GLU A 210 -18.93 4.82 -2.04
C GLU A 210 -18.74 4.79 -3.56
N THR A 211 -19.80 5.10 -4.30
CA THR A 211 -19.77 5.15 -5.77
C THR A 211 -20.32 6.48 -6.26
N ILE A 212 -19.62 7.11 -7.16
CA ILE A 212 -20.04 8.32 -7.87
C ILE A 212 -20.47 7.94 -9.27
N ASP A 213 -21.68 8.36 -9.65
CA ASP A 213 -22.10 8.31 -11.05
C ASP A 213 -21.26 9.27 -11.89
N MET A 214 -20.85 8.85 -13.09
CA MET A 214 -19.98 9.65 -13.96
C MET A 214 -20.63 10.97 -14.43
N THR A 215 -21.97 11.07 -14.34
CA THR A 215 -22.68 12.34 -14.59
C THR A 215 -22.30 13.44 -13.61
N GLU A 216 -21.79 13.08 -12.41
CA GLU A 216 -21.27 14.07 -11.45
C GLU A 216 -20.03 14.79 -11.98
N PHE A 217 -19.14 14.11 -12.71
CA PHE A 217 -18.04 14.77 -13.41
C PHE A 217 -18.55 15.77 -14.45
N LEU A 218 -19.53 15.36 -15.26
CA LEU A 218 -20.13 16.25 -16.26
C LEU A 218 -20.80 17.46 -15.58
N ARG A 219 -21.59 17.24 -14.54
CA ARG A 219 -22.25 18.30 -13.77
C ARG A 219 -21.23 19.30 -13.22
N ARG A 220 -20.15 18.82 -12.61
CA ARG A 220 -19.12 19.69 -12.05
C ARG A 220 -18.38 20.48 -13.12
N MET A 221 -18.06 19.86 -14.25
CA MET A 221 -17.43 20.55 -15.39
C MET A 221 -18.36 21.63 -15.97
N ASP A 222 -19.61 21.29 -16.24
CA ASP A 222 -20.60 22.19 -16.87
C ASP A 222 -21.00 23.37 -15.97
N LYS A 223 -21.11 23.13 -14.65
CA LYS A 223 -21.47 24.15 -13.67
C LYS A 223 -20.27 24.89 -13.11
N GLY A 224 -19.05 24.55 -13.52
CA GLY A 224 -17.84 25.17 -13.00
C GLY A 224 -17.56 24.88 -11.52
N ILE A 225 -17.93 23.70 -11.02
CA ILE A 225 -17.76 23.29 -9.61
C ILE A 225 -16.35 22.71 -9.43
N TYR A 226 -15.35 23.54 -9.53
CA TYR A 226 -13.94 23.31 -9.27
C TYR A 226 -13.24 24.64 -9.00
N ASP A 227 -12.11 24.66 -8.30
CA ASP A 227 -11.35 25.89 -8.06
C ASP A 227 -10.77 26.43 -9.38
N HIS A 228 -11.35 27.56 -9.88
CA HIS A 228 -10.93 28.17 -11.13
C HIS A 228 -9.51 28.74 -11.10
N ALA A 229 -9.04 29.21 -9.95
CA ALA A 229 -7.69 29.72 -9.80
C ALA A 229 -6.67 28.57 -9.84
N GLU A 230 -6.98 27.47 -9.14
CA GLU A 230 -6.15 26.28 -9.18
C GLU A 230 -6.17 25.62 -10.57
N PHE A 231 -7.32 25.61 -11.26
CA PHE A 231 -7.41 25.11 -12.64
C PHE A 231 -6.44 25.85 -13.58
N LYS A 232 -6.43 27.19 -13.53
CA LYS A 232 -5.51 28.00 -14.36
C LYS A 232 -4.05 27.66 -14.04
N LYS A 233 -3.71 27.52 -12.77
CA LYS A 233 -2.37 27.12 -12.32
C LYS A 233 -1.99 25.72 -12.81
N ALA A 234 -2.90 24.75 -12.65
CA ALA A 234 -2.69 23.37 -13.07
C ALA A 234 -2.53 23.24 -14.58
N LEU A 235 -3.38 23.90 -15.36
CA LEU A 235 -3.30 23.87 -16.82
C LEU A 235 -1.99 24.51 -17.34
N LYS A 236 -1.58 25.64 -16.74
CA LYS A 236 -0.29 26.25 -17.06
C LYS A 236 0.86 25.31 -16.78
N TRP A 237 0.89 24.72 -15.56
CA TRP A 237 1.92 23.75 -15.17
C TRP A 237 1.96 22.54 -16.09
N THR A 238 0.79 22.00 -16.47
CA THR A 238 0.67 20.88 -17.40
C THR A 238 1.31 21.20 -18.75
N LYS A 239 0.98 22.34 -19.32
CA LYS A 239 1.56 22.78 -20.61
C LYS A 239 3.07 23.01 -20.55
N GLU A 240 3.60 23.37 -19.39
CA GLU A 240 5.04 23.63 -19.20
C GLU A 240 5.84 22.34 -18.86
N ASN A 241 5.22 21.33 -18.26
CA ASN A 241 5.90 20.18 -17.67
C ASN A 241 5.50 18.83 -18.26
N CYS A 242 4.44 18.77 -19.07
CA CYS A 242 3.98 17.54 -19.73
C CYS A 242 4.27 17.61 -21.24
N PRO A 243 5.49 17.27 -21.68
CA PRO A 243 5.87 17.38 -23.08
C PRO A 243 5.04 16.43 -23.94
N GLU A 244 4.46 16.97 -25.01
CA GLU A 244 3.67 16.20 -25.95
C GLU A 244 4.58 15.36 -26.84
N GLY A 245 4.26 14.08 -26.97
CA GLY A 245 4.92 13.14 -27.86
C GLY A 245 4.18 13.00 -29.20
N LYS A 246 4.65 12.05 -30.01
CA LYS A 246 4.09 11.77 -31.33
C LYS A 246 2.63 11.31 -31.23
N ASP A 247 1.77 11.81 -32.12
CA ASP A 247 0.44 11.25 -32.36
C ASP A 247 0.58 9.98 -33.22
N TYR A 248 0.09 8.85 -32.70
CA TYR A 248 0.10 7.55 -33.38
C TYR A 248 -1.22 7.23 -34.07
N ASN A 249 -2.21 8.13 -33.98
CA ASN A 249 -3.47 7.97 -34.69
C ASN A 249 -3.27 8.00 -36.21
N SER A 250 -4.17 7.34 -36.94
CA SER A 250 -4.19 7.41 -38.39
C SER A 250 -4.53 8.82 -38.88
N PRO A 251 -4.17 9.22 -40.09
CA PRO A 251 -4.55 10.51 -40.67
C PRO A 251 -6.07 10.79 -40.61
N ALA A 252 -6.89 9.73 -40.65
CA ALA A 252 -8.35 9.84 -40.60
C ALA A 252 -8.88 10.12 -39.18
N THR A 253 -8.11 9.78 -38.14
CA THR A 253 -8.50 9.90 -36.73
C THR A 253 -7.64 10.87 -35.93
N THR A 254 -6.60 11.46 -36.54
CA THR A 254 -5.79 12.55 -35.96
C THR A 254 -6.66 13.75 -35.62
N ARG A 255 -6.54 14.26 -34.42
CA ARG A 255 -7.33 15.38 -33.91
C ARG A 255 -6.65 16.73 -34.17
N ALA A 256 -7.47 17.75 -34.48
CA ALA A 256 -6.98 19.10 -34.66
C ALA A 256 -6.43 19.68 -33.35
N ARG A 257 -5.46 20.60 -33.41
CA ARG A 257 -4.84 21.24 -32.25
C ARG A 257 -5.86 21.79 -31.24
N ALA A 258 -6.88 22.51 -31.74
CA ALA A 258 -7.93 23.05 -30.88
C ALA A 258 -8.72 21.99 -30.12
N GLN A 259 -8.83 20.77 -30.65
CA GLN A 259 -9.46 19.64 -29.95
C GLN A 259 -8.50 19.09 -28.89
N LEU A 260 -7.24 18.86 -29.22
CA LEU A 260 -6.21 18.41 -28.28
C LEU A 260 -6.05 19.39 -27.10
N ASP A 261 -6.15 20.71 -27.34
CA ASP A 261 -6.12 21.71 -26.28
C ASP A 261 -7.34 21.62 -25.34
N ARG A 262 -8.54 21.37 -25.90
CA ARG A 262 -9.75 21.11 -25.09
C ARG A 262 -9.65 19.82 -24.28
N GLU A 263 -9.03 18.78 -24.83
CA GLU A 263 -8.79 17.53 -24.12
C GLU A 263 -7.84 17.73 -22.93
N TRP A 264 -6.79 18.55 -23.07
CA TRP A 264 -5.95 18.96 -21.93
C TRP A 264 -6.73 19.69 -20.85
N GLU A 265 -7.57 20.68 -21.24
CA GLU A 265 -8.40 21.40 -20.28
C GLU A 265 -9.36 20.47 -19.53
N THR A 266 -10.00 19.55 -20.25
CA THR A 266 -10.92 18.58 -19.65
C THR A 266 -10.19 17.62 -18.72
N SER A 267 -9.05 17.08 -19.12
CA SER A 267 -8.25 16.16 -18.30
C SER A 267 -7.78 16.81 -17.00
N VAL A 268 -7.37 18.08 -17.05
CA VAL A 268 -6.99 18.86 -15.85
C VAL A 268 -8.19 19.10 -14.93
N LYS A 269 -9.37 19.45 -15.48
CA LYS A 269 -10.61 19.58 -14.70
C LYS A 269 -10.97 18.26 -14.02
N MET A 270 -10.90 17.15 -14.76
CA MET A 270 -11.15 15.82 -14.21
C MET A 270 -10.23 15.50 -13.03
N ALA A 271 -8.94 15.81 -13.12
CA ALA A 271 -7.99 15.58 -12.02
C ALA A 271 -8.32 16.39 -10.76
N LEU A 272 -8.71 17.66 -10.90
CA LEU A 272 -9.15 18.51 -9.79
C LEU A 272 -10.44 17.94 -9.16
N ILE A 273 -11.42 17.62 -9.98
CA ILE A 273 -12.72 17.09 -9.53
C ILE A 273 -12.54 15.75 -8.82
N ALA A 274 -11.75 14.82 -9.37
CA ALA A 274 -11.47 13.53 -8.75
C ALA A 274 -10.83 13.70 -7.37
N ARG A 275 -9.81 14.55 -7.25
CA ARG A 275 -9.19 14.87 -5.96
C ARG A 275 -10.20 15.45 -4.98
N ASP A 276 -11.00 16.43 -5.40
CA ASP A 276 -11.95 17.12 -4.53
C ASP A 276 -13.09 16.17 -4.12
N LEU A 277 -13.50 15.23 -4.96
CA LEU A 277 -14.41 14.13 -4.58
C LEU A 277 -13.79 13.24 -3.50
N MET A 278 -12.51 12.89 -3.60
CA MET A 278 -11.85 12.07 -2.59
C MET A 278 -11.75 12.77 -1.23
N VAL A 279 -11.19 13.96 -1.20
CA VAL A 279 -10.70 14.60 0.05
C VAL A 279 -11.41 15.89 0.43
N GLY A 280 -12.29 16.38 -0.43
CA GLY A 280 -12.95 17.67 -0.27
C GLY A 280 -12.08 18.89 -0.65
N ASN A 281 -12.73 20.02 -0.78
CA ASN A 281 -12.08 21.31 -1.07
C ASN A 281 -12.87 22.46 -0.45
N PRO A 282 -12.41 23.07 0.66
CA PRO A 282 -13.12 24.18 1.32
C PRO A 282 -13.39 25.37 0.41
N LYS A 283 -12.60 25.54 -0.66
CA LYS A 283 -12.78 26.63 -1.62
C LYS A 283 -14.12 26.55 -2.35
N LEU A 284 -14.64 25.34 -2.56
CA LEU A 284 -15.95 25.14 -3.16
C LEU A 284 -17.09 25.69 -2.27
N ALA A 285 -16.96 25.58 -0.95
CA ALA A 285 -17.92 26.18 -0.02
C ALA A 285 -17.92 27.72 -0.11
N GLU A 286 -16.76 28.35 -0.27
CA GLU A 286 -16.65 29.79 -0.50
C GLU A 286 -17.31 30.22 -1.83
N MET A 287 -17.40 29.33 -2.81
CA MET A 287 -18.05 29.54 -4.10
C MET A 287 -19.57 29.23 -4.06
N GLY A 288 -20.13 28.81 -2.92
CA GLY A 288 -21.54 28.47 -2.76
C GLY A 288 -21.88 26.98 -2.93
N PHE A 289 -20.87 26.11 -3.04
CA PHE A 289 -21.01 24.65 -3.20
C PHE A 289 -20.60 23.93 -1.93
N GLY A 290 -21.37 24.14 -0.85
CA GLY A 290 -21.02 23.63 0.49
C GLY A 290 -21.07 22.11 0.60
N GLU A 291 -21.96 21.43 -0.11
CA GLU A 291 -22.06 19.98 -0.15
C GLU A 291 -20.87 19.37 -0.89
N GLU A 292 -20.55 19.89 -2.08
CA GLU A 292 -19.46 19.43 -2.92
C GLU A 292 -18.07 19.69 -2.31
N ALA A 293 -17.99 20.59 -1.36
CA ALA A 293 -16.75 20.92 -0.64
C ALA A 293 -16.31 19.84 0.33
N GLN A 294 -17.20 18.92 0.77
CA GLN A 294 -16.91 17.99 1.87
C GLN A 294 -16.04 16.80 1.43
N GLY A 295 -16.21 16.29 0.21
CA GLY A 295 -15.55 15.08 -0.26
C GLY A 295 -16.04 13.81 0.46
N HIS A 296 -15.43 12.67 0.16
CA HIS A 296 -15.86 11.34 0.62
C HIS A 296 -14.90 10.67 1.61
N ASN A 297 -13.94 11.40 2.19
CA ASN A 297 -12.91 10.86 3.11
C ASN A 297 -12.19 9.61 2.54
N ALA A 298 -11.97 9.59 1.21
CA ALA A 298 -11.43 8.44 0.50
C ALA A 298 -9.90 8.44 0.52
N ILE A 299 -9.30 7.33 0.98
CA ILE A 299 -7.85 7.10 0.95
C ILE A 299 -7.42 6.26 -0.24
N ALA A 300 -8.38 5.64 -0.92
CA ALA A 300 -8.20 4.97 -2.20
C ALA A 300 -9.45 5.20 -3.05
N SER A 301 -9.26 5.14 -4.35
CA SER A 301 -10.33 5.31 -5.34
C SER A 301 -10.00 4.56 -6.62
N GLY A 302 -10.95 4.51 -7.53
CA GLY A 302 -10.72 4.03 -8.89
C GLY A 302 -11.55 4.85 -9.87
N PHE A 303 -11.04 5.02 -11.09
CA PHE A 303 -11.73 5.72 -12.16
C PHE A 303 -12.10 4.73 -13.27
N GLN A 304 -13.32 4.82 -13.79
CA GLN A 304 -13.85 3.87 -14.77
C GLN A 304 -12.95 3.70 -16.00
N GLY A 305 -12.32 4.76 -16.49
CA GLY A 305 -11.32 4.72 -17.55
C GLY A 305 -11.89 4.43 -18.93
N GLN A 306 -11.89 3.17 -19.36
CA GLN A 306 -12.25 2.77 -20.72
C GLN A 306 -13.74 2.48 -20.88
N ARG A 307 -14.21 2.60 -22.12
CA ARG A 307 -15.59 2.39 -22.60
C ARG A 307 -16.61 3.24 -21.85
N GLN A 308 -17.79 3.40 -22.42
CA GLN A 308 -18.86 4.28 -21.97
C GLN A 308 -18.39 5.73 -21.73
N TRP A 309 -17.55 5.99 -20.70
CA TRP A 309 -16.96 7.31 -20.47
C TRP A 309 -16.07 7.72 -21.64
N THR A 310 -15.10 6.91 -22.01
CA THR A 310 -14.10 7.23 -23.05
C THR A 310 -14.62 7.07 -24.47
N ASP A 311 -15.80 6.52 -24.65
CA ASP A 311 -16.51 6.58 -25.93
C ASP A 311 -16.98 8.02 -26.23
N TYR A 312 -17.06 8.87 -25.20
CA TYR A 312 -17.67 10.20 -25.27
C TYR A 312 -16.82 11.34 -24.68
N GLN A 313 -16.02 11.07 -23.67
CA GLN A 313 -15.19 12.02 -22.94
C GLN A 313 -13.72 11.60 -22.98
N PRO A 314 -12.78 12.54 -22.75
CA PRO A 314 -11.36 12.21 -22.58
C PRO A 314 -11.13 11.12 -21.53
N ASN A 315 -10.11 10.28 -21.75
CA ASN A 315 -9.72 9.21 -20.83
C ASN A 315 -9.27 9.75 -19.45
N GLY A 316 -9.17 8.84 -18.48
CA GLY A 316 -8.72 9.16 -17.12
C GLY A 316 -7.22 9.19 -16.92
N ASP A 317 -6.42 8.93 -17.96
CA ASP A 317 -4.98 8.65 -17.83
C ASP A 317 -4.21 9.79 -17.15
N TYR A 318 -4.54 11.05 -17.49
CA TYR A 318 -3.90 12.20 -16.86
C TYR A 318 -4.24 12.30 -15.36
N LEU A 319 -5.52 12.16 -14.99
CA LEU A 319 -5.92 12.25 -13.59
C LEU A 319 -5.31 11.13 -12.75
N GLU A 320 -5.30 9.90 -13.27
CA GLU A 320 -4.73 8.73 -12.58
C GLU A 320 -3.22 8.88 -12.44
N ALA A 321 -2.51 9.25 -13.51
CA ALA A 321 -1.07 9.46 -13.48
C ALA A 321 -0.68 10.55 -12.48
N ILE A 322 -1.28 11.73 -12.55
CA ILE A 322 -0.92 12.86 -11.70
C ILE A 322 -1.34 12.66 -10.25
N LEU A 323 -2.52 12.11 -9.98
CA LEU A 323 -2.95 11.87 -8.60
C LEU A 323 -2.10 10.81 -7.90
N ASN A 324 -1.73 9.73 -8.59
CA ASN A 324 -0.83 8.71 -8.06
C ASN A 324 0.64 9.19 -7.91
N THR A 325 1.01 10.34 -8.49
CA THR A 325 2.36 10.89 -8.42
C THR A 325 2.57 11.67 -7.12
N SER A 326 3.80 11.67 -6.60
CA SER A 326 4.20 12.37 -5.36
C SER A 326 4.42 13.88 -5.55
N PHE A 327 4.05 14.44 -6.69
CA PHE A 327 4.13 15.88 -6.98
C PHE A 327 3.13 16.29 -8.06
N ASP A 328 2.76 17.57 -8.07
CA ASP A 328 1.89 18.18 -9.07
C ASP A 328 2.16 19.69 -9.17
N TRP A 329 1.22 20.44 -9.74
CA TRP A 329 1.26 21.91 -9.83
C TRP A 329 1.35 22.64 -8.48
N ASN A 330 1.09 21.97 -7.36
CA ASN A 330 1.26 22.51 -6.01
C ASN A 330 2.61 22.14 -5.38
N GLY A 331 3.45 21.40 -6.09
CA GLY A 331 4.75 20.92 -5.64
C GLY A 331 4.71 19.49 -5.10
N ILE A 332 5.70 19.13 -4.30
CA ILE A 332 5.86 17.78 -3.73
C ILE A 332 4.81 17.55 -2.64
N ARG A 333 4.11 16.40 -2.69
CA ARG A 333 3.04 16.01 -1.78
C ARG A 333 2.94 14.49 -1.64
N ALA A 334 2.18 14.01 -0.67
CA ALA A 334 1.78 12.60 -0.62
C ALA A 334 0.99 12.22 -1.88
N PRO A 335 1.26 11.05 -2.50
CA PRO A 335 0.44 10.56 -3.62
C PRO A 335 -0.96 10.19 -3.13
N PHE A 336 -1.92 10.27 -4.02
CA PHE A 336 -3.23 9.63 -3.85
C PHE A 336 -3.15 8.19 -4.36
N ILE A 337 -4.20 7.40 -4.11
CA ILE A 337 -4.35 6.06 -4.68
C ILE A 337 -5.58 6.08 -5.58
N VAL A 338 -5.35 5.98 -6.88
CA VAL A 338 -6.40 5.92 -7.90
C VAL A 338 -6.12 4.71 -8.80
N ALA A 339 -6.98 3.71 -8.70
CA ALA A 339 -6.87 2.49 -9.51
C ALA A 339 -7.40 2.73 -10.92
N THR A 340 -6.64 2.30 -11.91
CA THR A 340 -7.06 2.30 -13.31
C THR A 340 -8.26 1.37 -13.49
N GLU A 341 -9.17 1.76 -14.38
CA GLU A 341 -10.34 0.96 -14.77
C GLU A 341 -11.30 0.63 -13.60
N ASN A 342 -11.15 1.37 -12.51
CA ASN A 342 -11.83 1.14 -11.23
C ASN A 342 -11.69 -0.30 -10.71
N ASP A 343 -10.51 -0.91 -10.89
CA ASP A 343 -10.18 -2.19 -10.27
C ASP A 343 -9.94 -1.99 -8.78
N CYS A 344 -11.00 -2.12 -7.99
CA CYS A 344 -10.98 -1.85 -6.56
C CYS A 344 -10.06 -2.78 -5.76
N LEU A 345 -9.89 -4.03 -6.20
CA LEU A 345 -9.02 -5.00 -5.51
C LEU A 345 -7.54 -4.68 -5.76
N ASN A 346 -7.19 -4.22 -6.97
CA ASN A 346 -5.85 -3.70 -7.22
C ASN A 346 -5.63 -2.36 -6.52
N GLY A 347 -6.66 -1.51 -6.45
CA GLY A 347 -6.64 -0.28 -5.64
C GLY A 347 -6.38 -0.53 -4.15
N ALA A 348 -6.99 -1.58 -3.58
CA ALA A 348 -6.70 -2.02 -2.21
C ALA A 348 -5.25 -2.54 -2.07
N ALA A 349 -4.73 -3.28 -3.06
CA ALA A 349 -3.33 -3.72 -3.07
C ALA A 349 -2.36 -2.53 -3.17
N MET A 350 -2.65 -1.51 -3.99
CA MET A 350 -1.89 -0.25 -4.02
C MET A 350 -1.94 0.47 -2.67
N LEU A 351 -3.10 0.51 -2.02
CA LEU A 351 -3.25 1.12 -0.70
C LEU A 351 -2.38 0.40 0.34
N PHE A 352 -2.35 -0.94 0.35
CA PHE A 352 -1.48 -1.72 1.23
C PHE A 352 0.00 -1.34 1.03
N GLY A 353 0.47 -1.34 -0.22
CA GLY A 353 1.83 -0.93 -0.54
C GLY A 353 2.14 0.50 -0.11
N HIS A 354 1.23 1.45 -0.37
CA HIS A 354 1.39 2.85 0.04
C HIS A 354 1.47 3.01 1.56
N LEU A 355 0.58 2.39 2.32
CA LEU A 355 0.57 2.50 3.78
C LEU A 355 1.78 1.84 4.45
N LEU A 356 2.37 0.82 3.82
CA LEU A 356 3.60 0.16 4.30
C LEU A 356 4.87 0.93 3.95
N THR A 357 4.91 1.59 2.77
CA THR A 357 6.14 2.23 2.26
C THR A 357 6.11 3.76 2.29
N ASN A 358 4.92 4.36 2.36
CA ASN A 358 4.67 5.78 2.13
C ASN A 358 5.11 6.30 0.74
N THR A 359 5.35 5.39 -0.21
CA THR A 359 5.74 5.73 -1.59
C THR A 359 4.56 5.71 -2.55
N ALA A 360 4.74 6.31 -3.72
CA ALA A 360 3.83 6.12 -4.84
C ALA A 360 3.81 4.65 -5.28
N GLN A 361 2.68 4.22 -5.85
CA GLN A 361 2.47 2.84 -6.29
C GLN A 361 2.24 2.80 -7.79
N ILE A 362 2.76 1.78 -8.47
CA ILE A 362 2.52 1.58 -9.90
C ILE A 362 1.36 0.59 -10.07
N PHE A 363 0.33 1.00 -10.79
CA PHE A 363 -0.70 0.09 -11.28
C PHE A 363 -0.19 -0.56 -12.57
N ALA A 364 -0.31 -1.86 -12.72
CA ALA A 364 0.15 -2.57 -13.91
C ALA A 364 -0.80 -3.66 -14.39
N ASP A 365 -0.97 -3.77 -15.71
CA ASP A 365 -1.40 -5.00 -16.37
C ASP A 365 -0.25 -6.01 -16.33
N VAL A 366 -0.51 -7.22 -15.92
CA VAL A 366 0.40 -8.35 -16.07
C VAL A 366 0.23 -8.89 -17.50
N ARG A 367 0.89 -8.23 -18.46
CA ARG A 367 0.55 -8.31 -19.87
C ARG A 367 1.07 -9.55 -20.56
N THR A 368 2.37 -9.79 -20.45
CA THR A 368 3.04 -10.83 -21.24
C THR A 368 4.23 -11.42 -20.50
N TYR A 369 4.36 -12.72 -20.56
CA TYR A 369 5.60 -13.42 -20.25
C TYR A 369 6.50 -13.49 -21.49
N TRP A 370 7.74 -13.04 -21.35
CA TRP A 370 8.79 -13.20 -22.33
C TRP A 370 9.82 -14.21 -21.83
N SER A 371 9.86 -15.39 -22.44
CA SER A 371 10.94 -16.34 -22.18
C SER A 371 12.25 -15.82 -22.76
N ALA A 372 13.39 -16.23 -22.19
CA ALA A 372 14.71 -15.88 -22.72
C ALA A 372 14.85 -16.23 -24.21
N ASP A 373 14.34 -17.40 -24.63
CA ASP A 373 14.35 -17.84 -26.04
C ASP A 373 13.48 -16.95 -26.92
N SER A 374 12.33 -16.49 -26.46
CA SER A 374 11.46 -15.59 -27.23
C SER A 374 12.09 -14.21 -27.40
N VAL A 375 12.73 -13.65 -26.37
CA VAL A 375 13.49 -12.41 -26.48
C VAL A 375 14.64 -12.55 -27.48
N LYS A 376 15.43 -13.64 -27.39
CA LYS A 376 16.52 -13.91 -28.29
C LYS A 376 16.04 -14.06 -29.75
N ARG A 377 14.94 -14.78 -29.98
CA ARG A 377 14.35 -14.94 -31.30
C ARG A 377 13.90 -13.64 -31.94
N VAL A 378 13.31 -12.75 -31.13
CA VAL A 378 12.71 -11.49 -31.60
C VAL A 378 13.74 -10.37 -31.77
N SER A 379 14.72 -10.28 -30.86
CA SER A 379 15.66 -9.15 -30.78
C SER A 379 17.13 -9.54 -31.04
N GLY A 380 17.46 -10.82 -31.06
CA GLY A 380 18.83 -11.32 -31.09
C GLY A 380 19.56 -11.22 -29.73
N HIS A 381 18.92 -10.65 -28.69
CA HIS A 381 19.54 -10.40 -27.39
C HIS A 381 19.35 -11.57 -26.43
N GLN A 382 20.42 -11.96 -25.73
CA GLN A 382 20.37 -12.95 -24.66
C GLN A 382 20.12 -12.22 -23.33
N LEU A 383 19.06 -12.60 -22.61
CA LEU A 383 18.81 -12.08 -21.25
C LEU A 383 19.87 -12.60 -20.28
N GLU A 384 20.29 -11.75 -19.34
CA GLU A 384 21.32 -12.03 -18.35
C GLU A 384 20.90 -11.58 -16.94
N GLY A 385 21.67 -11.93 -15.91
CA GLY A 385 21.42 -11.55 -14.52
C GLY A 385 20.05 -12.00 -14.01
N ASP A 386 19.33 -11.12 -13.35
CA ASP A 386 18.00 -11.40 -12.79
C ASP A 386 16.97 -11.76 -13.89
N ALA A 387 17.18 -11.28 -15.11
CA ALA A 387 16.34 -11.53 -16.27
C ALA A 387 16.65 -12.86 -16.99
N ALA A 388 17.73 -13.58 -16.67
CA ALA A 388 18.22 -14.73 -17.43
C ALA A 388 17.18 -15.82 -17.68
N SER A 389 16.21 -15.98 -16.79
CA SER A 389 15.11 -16.97 -16.88
C SER A 389 13.85 -16.46 -17.59
N GLY A 390 13.86 -15.22 -18.07
CA GLY A 390 12.70 -14.53 -18.67
C GLY A 390 12.22 -13.36 -17.82
N ILE A 391 11.29 -12.60 -18.37
CA ILE A 391 10.74 -11.39 -17.75
C ILE A 391 9.23 -11.29 -17.96
N LEU A 392 8.56 -10.56 -17.08
CA LEU A 392 7.17 -10.13 -17.28
C LEU A 392 7.15 -8.70 -17.84
N HIS A 393 6.33 -8.50 -18.85
CA HIS A 393 6.00 -7.18 -19.37
C HIS A 393 4.82 -6.65 -18.56
N LEU A 394 5.10 -5.69 -17.71
CA LEU A 394 4.11 -4.96 -16.93
C LEU A 394 3.91 -3.60 -17.60
N ILE A 395 2.67 -3.29 -17.94
CA ILE A 395 2.27 -2.11 -18.72
C ILE A 395 0.99 -1.58 -18.10
N ASN A 396 0.59 -0.36 -18.39
CA ASN A 396 -0.75 0.08 -18.04
C ASN A 396 -1.42 0.73 -19.27
N SER A 397 -2.74 0.74 -19.30
CA SER A 397 -3.52 1.26 -20.43
C SER A 397 -3.51 2.79 -20.55
N GLY A 398 -2.37 3.40 -20.30
CA GLY A 398 -2.06 4.81 -20.51
C GLY A 398 -1.65 5.60 -19.25
N PRO A 399 -2.17 5.33 -18.03
CA PRO A 399 -1.71 6.04 -16.85
C PRO A 399 -0.66 5.26 -16.07
N ALA A 400 0.31 5.97 -15.48
CA ALA A 400 1.10 5.47 -14.36
C ALA A 400 1.68 6.64 -13.57
N THR A 401 1.95 6.45 -12.28
CA THR A 401 2.66 7.43 -11.46
C THR A 401 4.00 7.81 -12.10
N LEU A 402 4.32 9.09 -12.17
CA LEU A 402 5.61 9.56 -12.73
C LEU A 402 6.80 9.19 -11.85
N ASP A 403 6.58 8.90 -10.56
CA ASP A 403 7.58 8.28 -9.68
C ASP A 403 8.06 6.94 -10.25
N GLY A 404 7.16 6.20 -10.92
CA GLY A 404 7.44 4.91 -11.56
C GLY A 404 8.50 4.92 -12.66
N THR A 405 8.90 6.11 -13.13
CA THR A 405 10.08 6.26 -14.01
C THR A 405 11.38 5.78 -13.36
N GLY A 406 11.44 5.68 -12.00
CA GLY A 406 12.66 5.31 -11.29
C GLY A 406 13.76 6.37 -11.35
N GLN A 407 13.41 7.66 -11.56
CA GLN A 407 14.37 8.77 -11.65
C GLN A 407 14.76 9.36 -10.30
N GLN A 408 14.07 8.98 -9.22
CA GLN A 408 14.51 9.25 -7.86
C GLN A 408 15.68 8.33 -7.50
N SER A 409 16.46 8.69 -6.48
CA SER A 409 17.65 7.92 -6.12
C SER A 409 17.80 7.82 -4.60
N ARG A 410 18.23 6.63 -4.14
CA ARG A 410 18.67 6.38 -2.78
C ARG A 410 20.04 5.71 -2.83
N ASP A 411 21.02 6.27 -2.15
CA ASP A 411 22.42 5.78 -2.13
C ASP A 411 23.03 5.59 -3.53
N GLY A 412 22.59 6.41 -4.50
CA GLY A 412 23.05 6.36 -5.89
C GLY A 412 22.24 5.45 -6.81
N GLU A 413 21.42 4.56 -6.26
CA GLU A 413 20.61 3.61 -7.03
C GLU A 413 19.20 4.13 -7.30
N PRO A 414 18.55 3.72 -8.41
CA PRO A 414 17.15 4.06 -8.70
C PRO A 414 16.21 3.64 -7.56
N ALA A 415 15.25 4.52 -7.23
CA ALA A 415 14.32 4.27 -6.13
C ALA A 415 12.99 5.00 -6.34
N LEU A 416 11.95 4.57 -5.61
CA LEU A 416 10.78 5.38 -5.31
C LEU A 416 10.86 5.78 -3.83
N LYS A 417 10.71 7.08 -3.55
CA LYS A 417 10.89 7.64 -2.20
C LYS A 417 9.57 8.16 -1.62
N PRO A 418 9.43 8.16 -0.29
CA PRO A 418 8.37 8.95 0.34
C PRO A 418 8.50 10.42 -0.05
N PHE A 419 7.37 11.11 -0.23
CA PHE A 419 7.35 12.48 -0.77
C PHE A 419 8.28 13.46 -0.01
N TRP A 420 8.45 13.29 1.30
CA TRP A 420 9.31 14.15 2.11
C TRP A 420 10.82 13.92 1.90
N GLU A 421 11.20 12.90 1.15
CA GLU A 421 12.60 12.60 0.78
C GLU A 421 12.91 12.98 -0.69
N ILE A 422 11.88 13.38 -1.45
CA ILE A 422 12.02 13.73 -2.86
C ILE A 422 12.52 15.17 -2.98
N SER A 423 13.51 15.38 -3.83
CA SER A 423 14.03 16.72 -4.15
C SER A 423 13.32 17.33 -5.40
N PRO A 424 13.32 18.68 -5.53
CA PRO A 424 12.82 19.32 -6.75
C PRO A 424 13.55 18.88 -8.04
N ASP A 425 14.82 18.52 -7.97
CA ASP A 425 15.56 18.02 -9.14
C ASP A 425 15.13 16.62 -9.55
N GLU A 426 14.78 15.77 -8.60
CA GLU A 426 14.22 14.45 -8.90
C GLU A 426 12.84 14.55 -9.54
N THR A 427 12.00 15.51 -9.11
CA THR A 427 10.71 15.74 -9.78
C THR A 427 10.90 16.17 -11.25
N LYS A 428 11.87 17.04 -11.53
CA LYS A 428 12.23 17.42 -12.90
C LYS A 428 12.72 16.23 -13.72
N LYS A 429 13.52 15.34 -13.13
CA LYS A 429 13.98 14.12 -13.82
C LYS A 429 12.82 13.18 -14.15
N CYS A 430 11.86 12.99 -13.23
CA CYS A 430 10.65 12.20 -13.49
C CYS A 430 9.83 12.81 -14.65
N LEU A 431 9.61 14.12 -14.63
CA LEU A 431 8.92 14.83 -15.70
C LEU A 431 9.66 14.71 -17.05
N GLY A 432 10.99 14.91 -17.04
CA GLY A 432 11.82 14.80 -18.25
C GLY A 432 11.93 13.40 -18.83
N ALA A 433 11.65 12.36 -18.03
CA ALA A 433 11.61 10.95 -18.48
C ALA A 433 10.23 10.53 -18.99
N THR A 434 9.22 11.40 -18.90
CA THR A 434 7.83 11.11 -19.29
C THR A 434 7.45 11.92 -20.51
N THR A 435 6.78 11.30 -21.48
CA THR A 435 6.12 11.97 -22.60
C THR A 435 4.62 11.69 -22.56
N TRP A 436 3.85 12.64 -23.10
CA TRP A 436 2.39 12.54 -23.15
C TRP A 436 1.92 12.47 -24.60
N HIS A 437 1.20 11.43 -24.91
CA HIS A 437 0.75 11.15 -26.27
C HIS A 437 -0.76 11.35 -26.39
N PRO A 438 -1.26 11.92 -27.50
CA PRO A 438 -2.67 11.86 -27.82
C PRO A 438 -3.13 10.40 -27.75
N SER A 439 -4.16 10.12 -26.96
CA SER A 439 -4.66 8.75 -26.78
C SER A 439 -5.11 8.15 -28.12
N ILE A 440 -4.93 6.85 -28.26
CA ILE A 440 -5.32 6.12 -29.48
C ILE A 440 -6.85 6.08 -29.58
N THR A 441 -7.39 6.69 -30.63
CA THR A 441 -8.83 6.88 -30.83
C THR A 441 -9.61 5.56 -30.95
N GLU A 442 -8.95 4.48 -31.38
CA GLU A 442 -9.56 3.12 -31.43
C GLU A 442 -9.96 2.61 -30.04
N TYR A 443 -9.20 2.97 -29.00
CA TYR A 443 -9.49 2.62 -27.61
C TYR A 443 -10.24 3.72 -26.86
N PHE A 444 -9.96 4.98 -27.20
CA PHE A 444 -10.49 6.18 -26.54
C PHE A 444 -11.10 7.15 -27.55
N PRO A 445 -12.30 6.87 -28.08
CA PRO A 445 -12.96 7.74 -29.06
C PRO A 445 -13.16 9.18 -28.56
N GLY A 446 -13.36 9.36 -27.26
CA GLY A 446 -13.50 10.69 -26.61
C GLY A 446 -12.17 11.45 -26.46
N GLY A 447 -11.04 10.83 -26.81
CA GLY A 447 -9.72 11.47 -26.74
C GLY A 447 -9.04 11.36 -25.38
N GLY A 448 -8.14 12.31 -25.12
CA GLY A 448 -7.36 12.40 -23.90
C GLY A 448 -5.86 12.23 -24.15
N TRP A 449 -5.11 12.07 -23.06
CA TRP A 449 -3.65 12.03 -23.06
C TRP A 449 -3.12 10.89 -22.21
N SER A 450 -2.32 10.02 -22.81
CA SER A 450 -1.69 8.88 -22.15
C SER A 450 -0.23 9.16 -21.82
N THR A 451 0.26 8.70 -20.68
CA THR A 451 1.66 8.79 -20.27
C THR A 451 2.49 7.72 -20.95
N ARG A 452 3.71 8.05 -21.35
CA ARG A 452 4.71 7.07 -21.74
C ARG A 452 6.02 7.30 -21.02
N PHE A 453 6.55 6.25 -20.43
CA PHE A 453 7.91 6.13 -19.93
C PHE A 453 8.34 4.67 -19.85
N LEU A 454 9.63 4.46 -19.66
CA LEU A 454 10.22 3.17 -19.31
C LEU A 454 10.75 3.26 -17.88
N THR A 455 10.30 2.37 -17.00
CA THR A 455 10.82 2.27 -15.64
C THR A 455 12.28 1.83 -15.67
N LYS A 456 13.15 2.52 -14.91
CA LYS A 456 14.56 2.10 -14.75
C LYS A 456 14.66 0.74 -14.11
N GLY A 457 15.62 -0.06 -14.56
CA GLY A 457 15.98 -1.33 -13.96
C GLY A 457 16.79 -1.19 -12.67
N GLY A 458 16.99 -2.31 -11.99
CA GLY A 458 17.77 -2.43 -10.76
C GLY A 458 17.02 -2.12 -9.47
N MET A 459 15.75 -1.70 -9.53
CA MET A 459 14.96 -1.45 -8.34
C MET A 459 14.44 -2.77 -7.75
N PRO A 460 14.66 -3.05 -6.45
CA PRO A 460 13.90 -4.08 -5.76
C PRO A 460 12.43 -3.66 -5.70
N VAL A 461 11.53 -4.53 -6.11
CA VAL A 461 10.08 -4.26 -6.11
C VAL A 461 9.30 -5.49 -5.65
N THR A 462 8.09 -5.23 -5.19
CA THR A 462 7.12 -6.26 -4.83
C THR A 462 5.84 -6.01 -5.63
N MET A 463 5.46 -6.96 -6.45
CA MET A 463 4.15 -6.98 -7.10
C MET A 463 3.18 -7.71 -6.17
N CYS A 464 2.01 -7.13 -5.92
CA CYS A 464 0.96 -7.77 -5.14
C CYS A 464 -0.42 -7.59 -5.78
N ARG A 465 -1.32 -8.53 -5.46
CA ARG A 465 -2.70 -8.52 -5.91
C ARG A 465 -3.61 -9.11 -4.86
N LEU A 466 -4.74 -8.47 -4.65
CA LEU A 466 -5.81 -8.98 -3.83
C LEU A 466 -6.89 -9.61 -4.71
N ASN A 467 -7.38 -10.78 -4.35
CA ASN A 467 -8.46 -11.48 -5.03
C ASN A 467 -9.55 -11.89 -4.04
N LEU A 468 -10.77 -12.02 -4.52
CA LEU A 468 -11.86 -12.67 -3.81
C LEU A 468 -12.09 -14.05 -4.44
N VAL A 469 -11.85 -15.09 -3.66
CA VAL A 469 -11.93 -16.48 -4.12
C VAL A 469 -13.08 -17.18 -3.41
N LYS A 470 -14.05 -17.71 -4.17
CA LYS A 470 -15.19 -18.41 -3.56
C LYS A 470 -14.71 -19.61 -2.73
N GLY A 471 -15.09 -19.62 -1.46
CA GLY A 471 -14.67 -20.65 -0.50
C GLY A 471 -13.36 -20.35 0.24
N LEU A 472 -12.55 -19.41 -0.27
CA LEU A 472 -11.35 -18.90 0.39
C LEU A 472 -11.57 -17.52 1.04
N GLY A 473 -12.46 -16.72 0.46
CA GLY A 473 -12.64 -15.32 0.83
C GLY A 473 -11.61 -14.41 0.17
N ALA A 474 -11.28 -13.31 0.83
CA ALA A 474 -10.18 -12.45 0.39
C ALA A 474 -8.85 -13.18 0.51
N ALA A 475 -7.98 -13.03 -0.50
CA ALA A 475 -6.68 -13.71 -0.54
C ALA A 475 -5.65 -12.85 -1.28
N LEU A 476 -4.41 -12.85 -0.80
CA LEU A 476 -3.32 -12.03 -1.32
C LEU A 476 -2.30 -12.86 -2.09
N GLN A 477 -1.81 -12.31 -3.20
CA GLN A 477 -0.66 -12.80 -3.98
C GLN A 477 0.50 -11.81 -3.86
N ILE A 478 1.74 -12.30 -3.75
CA ILE A 478 2.95 -11.50 -3.57
C ILE A 478 4.06 -12.09 -4.43
N ALA A 479 4.70 -11.25 -5.24
CA ALA A 479 5.90 -11.60 -6.00
C ALA A 479 6.98 -10.53 -5.81
N GLU A 480 8.01 -10.83 -5.04
CA GLU A 480 9.22 -10.00 -4.95
C GLU A 480 10.12 -10.25 -6.16
N GLY A 481 10.82 -9.23 -6.60
CA GLY A 481 11.77 -9.29 -7.71
C GLY A 481 12.40 -7.94 -7.99
N TRP A 482 12.83 -7.72 -9.22
CA TRP A 482 13.52 -6.51 -9.63
C TRP A 482 12.95 -5.95 -10.94
N THR A 483 13.00 -4.64 -11.08
CA THR A 483 12.86 -4.02 -12.40
C THR A 483 14.13 -4.27 -13.22
N VAL A 484 13.99 -4.38 -14.54
CA VAL A 484 15.09 -4.75 -15.45
C VAL A 484 15.25 -3.70 -16.52
N ASP A 485 16.49 -3.32 -16.80
CA ASP A 485 16.86 -2.55 -17.98
C ASP A 485 17.09 -3.50 -19.17
N LEU A 486 16.50 -3.17 -20.31
CA LEU A 486 16.82 -3.78 -21.58
C LEU A 486 17.55 -2.78 -22.49
N PRO A 487 18.50 -3.21 -23.31
CA PRO A 487 19.06 -2.34 -24.35
C PRO A 487 17.96 -1.70 -25.20
N ALA A 488 18.07 -0.42 -25.55
CA ALA A 488 17.01 0.33 -26.22
C ALA A 488 16.42 -0.39 -27.44
N LYS A 489 17.25 -0.98 -28.31
CA LYS A 489 16.80 -1.76 -29.45
C LYS A 489 15.98 -3.01 -29.07
N VAL A 490 16.30 -3.62 -27.93
CA VAL A 490 15.55 -4.79 -27.43
C VAL A 490 14.21 -4.33 -26.89
N HIS A 491 14.21 -3.29 -26.03
CA HIS A 491 12.98 -2.66 -25.57
C HIS A 491 12.06 -2.32 -26.74
N ASP A 492 12.55 -1.57 -27.73
CA ASP A 492 11.76 -1.15 -28.89
C ASP A 492 11.19 -2.36 -29.68
N ALA A 493 11.98 -3.43 -29.85
CA ALA A 493 11.54 -4.63 -30.55
C ALA A 493 10.42 -5.39 -29.82
N LEU A 494 10.36 -5.32 -28.49
CA LEU A 494 9.32 -5.94 -27.68
C LEU A 494 8.11 -5.00 -27.54
N ASP A 495 8.35 -3.74 -27.21
CA ASP A 495 7.34 -2.74 -26.89
C ASP A 495 6.46 -2.38 -28.12
N GLN A 496 7.04 -2.30 -29.34
CA GLN A 496 6.29 -2.05 -30.56
C GLN A 496 5.20 -3.10 -30.88
N ARG A 497 5.20 -4.23 -30.17
CA ARG A 497 4.19 -5.29 -30.27
C ARG A 497 2.98 -5.04 -29.38
N THR A 498 2.99 -3.97 -28.63
CA THR A 498 1.93 -3.53 -27.74
C THR A 498 1.46 -2.12 -28.17
N ASN A 499 1.12 -1.26 -27.23
CA ASN A 499 0.75 0.12 -27.51
C ASN A 499 1.94 1.06 -27.22
N PRO A 500 2.44 1.81 -28.22
CA PRO A 500 3.61 2.67 -28.06
C PRO A 500 3.36 3.94 -27.22
N THR A 501 2.15 4.16 -26.70
CA THR A 501 1.79 5.32 -25.89
C THR A 501 1.65 4.99 -24.41
N TRP A 502 1.97 3.75 -23.98
CA TRP A 502 1.73 3.28 -22.62
C TRP A 502 3.03 3.11 -21.83
N PRO A 503 3.00 3.35 -20.51
CA PRO A 503 4.17 3.18 -19.65
C PRO A 503 4.52 1.70 -19.47
N THR A 504 5.80 1.40 -19.43
CA THR A 504 6.32 0.03 -19.39
C THR A 504 7.26 -0.18 -18.20
N THR A 505 7.09 -1.31 -17.51
CA THR A 505 8.02 -1.85 -16.52
C THR A 505 8.39 -3.28 -16.90
N TRP A 506 9.68 -3.56 -17.07
CA TRP A 506 10.19 -4.92 -17.20
C TRP A 506 10.45 -5.49 -15.81
N PHE A 507 9.87 -6.64 -15.49
CA PHE A 507 9.94 -7.24 -14.16
C PHE A 507 10.49 -8.66 -14.21
N ALA A 508 11.52 -8.92 -13.42
CA ALA A 508 12.09 -10.23 -13.18
C ALA A 508 11.71 -10.69 -11.75
N PRO A 509 10.77 -11.65 -11.59
CA PRO A 509 10.44 -12.16 -10.26
C PRO A 509 11.59 -12.98 -9.69
N ARG A 510 11.80 -12.89 -8.36
CA ARG A 510 12.74 -13.76 -7.66
C ARG A 510 12.21 -15.19 -7.64
N LEU A 511 12.97 -16.11 -8.24
CA LEU A 511 12.61 -17.51 -8.32
C LEU A 511 13.09 -18.29 -7.10
N THR A 512 12.29 -19.26 -6.66
CA THR A 512 12.62 -20.18 -5.54
C THR A 512 12.91 -21.59 -6.04
N GLY A 513 12.67 -21.87 -7.32
CA GLY A 513 12.88 -23.18 -7.93
C GLY A 513 11.75 -24.19 -7.71
N HIS A 514 10.67 -23.79 -7.02
CA HIS A 514 9.52 -24.68 -6.76
C HIS A 514 8.18 -23.92 -6.76
N GLY A 515 7.08 -24.67 -6.79
CA GLY A 515 5.72 -24.14 -6.76
C GLY A 515 5.45 -23.12 -7.87
N ALA A 516 4.73 -22.06 -7.53
CA ALA A 516 4.41 -20.97 -8.46
C ALA A 516 5.65 -20.15 -8.86
N PHE A 517 6.74 -20.22 -8.11
CA PHE A 517 8.00 -19.52 -8.37
C PHE A 517 9.12 -20.45 -8.88
N ARG A 518 8.75 -21.58 -9.50
CA ARG A 518 9.71 -22.49 -10.12
C ARG A 518 10.44 -21.84 -11.30
N ASP A 519 9.74 -21.09 -12.10
CA ASP A 519 10.21 -20.32 -13.25
C ASP A 519 9.26 -19.13 -13.51
N VAL A 520 9.66 -18.19 -14.39
CA VAL A 520 8.87 -16.98 -14.68
C VAL A 520 7.53 -17.32 -15.36
N TYR A 521 7.49 -18.37 -16.18
CA TYR A 521 6.24 -18.86 -16.77
C TYR A 521 5.24 -19.28 -15.68
N SER A 522 5.72 -20.01 -14.67
CA SER A 522 4.87 -20.46 -13.56
C SER A 522 4.33 -19.28 -12.74
N VAL A 523 5.12 -18.21 -12.56
CA VAL A 523 4.63 -16.97 -11.91
C VAL A 523 3.46 -16.40 -12.71
N MET A 524 3.64 -16.20 -14.02
CA MET A 524 2.58 -15.68 -14.90
C MET A 524 1.34 -16.58 -14.91
N ASN A 525 1.54 -17.89 -15.04
CA ASN A 525 0.44 -18.85 -15.15
C ASN A 525 -0.38 -19.00 -13.86
N ASN A 526 0.23 -18.75 -12.70
CA ASN A 526 -0.44 -18.81 -11.40
C ASN A 526 -0.89 -17.44 -10.88
N TRP A 527 -0.56 -16.34 -11.60
CA TRP A 527 -1.06 -15.03 -11.23
C TRP A 527 -2.56 -14.93 -11.52
N GLY A 528 -3.36 -14.80 -10.48
CA GLY A 528 -4.81 -14.97 -10.53
C GLY A 528 -5.60 -13.75 -11.00
N ALA A 529 -4.97 -12.77 -11.67
CA ALA A 529 -5.63 -11.57 -12.19
C ALA A 529 -4.85 -10.98 -13.36
N ASN A 530 -5.50 -10.09 -14.12
CA ASN A 530 -4.83 -9.31 -15.18
C ASN A 530 -4.02 -8.13 -14.63
N HIS A 531 -4.24 -7.70 -13.38
CA HIS A 531 -3.55 -6.58 -12.77
C HIS A 531 -2.67 -6.97 -11.59
N GLY A 532 -1.71 -6.09 -11.27
CA GLY A 532 -0.89 -6.12 -10.07
C GLY A 532 -0.48 -4.71 -9.64
N ALA A 533 -0.35 -4.48 -8.34
CA ALA A 533 0.20 -3.27 -7.77
C ALA A 533 1.69 -3.47 -7.49
N ILE A 534 2.54 -2.53 -7.93
CA ILE A 534 3.99 -2.60 -7.73
C ILE A 534 4.39 -1.58 -6.68
N SER A 535 5.00 -2.07 -5.61
CA SER A 535 5.60 -1.30 -4.53
C SER A 535 7.13 -1.33 -4.62
N TYR A 536 7.79 -0.23 -4.32
CA TYR A 536 9.24 -0.21 -4.19
C TYR A 536 9.70 -0.98 -2.93
N GLY A 537 10.74 -1.78 -3.09
CA GLY A 537 11.34 -2.61 -2.05
C GLY A 537 10.80 -4.04 -2.02
N HIS A 538 11.54 -4.94 -1.37
CA HIS A 538 11.09 -6.28 -1.04
C HIS A 538 10.27 -6.22 0.26
N ILE A 539 8.99 -5.91 0.15
CA ILE A 539 8.07 -5.70 1.28
C ILE A 539 7.13 -6.89 1.52
N GLY A 540 7.40 -8.02 0.90
CA GLY A 540 6.54 -9.20 1.00
C GLY A 540 6.30 -9.66 2.43
N ALA A 541 7.33 -9.61 3.30
CA ALA A 541 7.19 -9.94 4.71
C ALA A 541 6.30 -8.96 5.49
N ASP A 542 6.33 -7.67 5.15
CA ASP A 542 5.44 -6.66 5.73
C ASP A 542 3.99 -6.85 5.24
N LEU A 543 3.79 -7.20 3.95
CA LEU A 543 2.49 -7.55 3.39
C LEU A 543 1.89 -8.80 4.05
N ILE A 544 2.69 -9.84 4.30
CA ILE A 544 2.23 -11.04 5.03
C ILE A 544 1.78 -10.68 6.44
N SER A 545 2.54 -9.81 7.14
CA SER A 545 2.16 -9.36 8.48
C SER A 545 0.87 -8.53 8.47
N LEU A 546 0.70 -7.64 7.50
CA LEU A 546 -0.53 -6.86 7.28
C LEU A 546 -1.72 -7.78 6.99
N ALA A 547 -1.56 -8.71 6.05
CA ALA A 547 -2.60 -9.66 5.67
C ALA A 547 -3.03 -10.54 6.86
N ALA A 548 -2.08 -11.02 7.67
CA ALA A 548 -2.38 -11.79 8.87
C ALA A 548 -3.16 -10.99 9.92
N MET A 549 -2.89 -9.69 10.08
CA MET A 549 -3.66 -8.79 10.96
C MET A 549 -5.09 -8.58 10.46
N LEU A 550 -5.28 -8.44 9.16
CA LEU A 550 -6.59 -8.33 8.50
C LEU A 550 -7.30 -9.68 8.37
N ARG A 551 -6.58 -10.77 8.68
CA ARG A 551 -7.06 -12.15 8.52
C ARG A 551 -7.37 -12.52 7.07
N ILE A 552 -6.50 -12.03 6.18
CA ILE A 552 -6.46 -12.36 4.75
C ILE A 552 -5.36 -13.38 4.53
N PRO A 553 -5.63 -14.61 4.06
CA PRO A 553 -4.59 -15.57 3.76
C PRO A 553 -3.75 -15.13 2.55
N VAL A 554 -2.46 -15.44 2.59
CA VAL A 554 -1.56 -15.28 1.45
C VAL A 554 -1.36 -16.65 0.80
N TYR A 555 -1.80 -16.83 -0.44
CA TYR A 555 -1.80 -18.13 -1.11
C TYR A 555 -0.67 -18.31 -2.14
N MET A 556 0.05 -17.26 -2.46
CA MET A 556 1.18 -17.27 -3.38
C MET A 556 2.20 -16.22 -2.96
N HIS A 557 3.41 -16.63 -2.56
CA HIS A 557 4.51 -15.72 -2.27
C HIS A 557 5.88 -16.38 -2.46
N ASN A 558 6.93 -15.56 -2.69
CA ASN A 558 8.33 -15.98 -2.73
C ASN A 558 9.17 -15.40 -1.58
N VAL A 559 8.51 -15.00 -0.50
CA VAL A 559 9.18 -14.53 0.72
C VAL A 559 9.82 -15.70 1.45
N ALA A 560 11.08 -15.57 1.85
CA ALA A 560 11.81 -16.59 2.59
C ALA A 560 11.13 -16.88 3.95
N ALA A 561 11.03 -18.15 4.31
CA ALA A 561 10.25 -18.61 5.48
C ALA A 561 10.70 -17.95 6.80
N GLU A 562 11.99 -17.70 6.96
CA GLU A 562 12.56 -17.05 8.16
C GLU A 562 12.19 -15.57 8.31
N LYS A 563 11.71 -14.93 7.23
CA LYS A 563 11.21 -13.54 7.23
C LYS A 563 9.71 -13.45 7.49
N VAL A 564 8.98 -14.56 7.39
CA VAL A 564 7.53 -14.59 7.63
C VAL A 564 7.24 -14.32 9.10
N PHE A 565 6.49 -13.25 9.37
CA PHE A 565 6.08 -12.84 10.70
C PHE A 565 4.57 -12.72 10.78
N ARG A 566 3.95 -13.52 11.65
CA ARG A 566 2.50 -13.71 11.76
C ARG A 566 2.12 -14.08 13.19
N PRO A 567 0.83 -14.06 13.58
CA PRO A 567 0.42 -14.46 14.92
C PRO A 567 0.89 -15.88 15.24
N SER A 568 1.38 -16.09 16.46
CA SER A 568 1.90 -17.40 16.90
C SER A 568 0.84 -18.50 16.84
N SER A 569 -0.43 -18.15 17.03
CA SER A 569 -1.57 -19.07 16.96
C SER A 569 -1.77 -19.73 15.59
N TRP A 570 -1.25 -19.14 14.50
CA TRP A 570 -1.28 -19.75 13.17
C TRP A 570 -0.56 -21.12 13.13
N ALA A 571 0.46 -21.31 13.97
CA ALA A 571 1.18 -22.58 14.08
C ALA A 571 0.28 -23.75 14.53
N ALA A 572 -0.80 -23.49 15.27
CA ALA A 572 -1.77 -24.49 15.67
C ALA A 572 -2.52 -25.10 14.46
N PHE A 573 -2.54 -24.41 13.33
CA PHE A 573 -3.20 -24.85 12.10
C PHE A 573 -2.24 -25.54 11.10
N GLY A 574 -0.96 -25.67 11.47
CA GLY A 574 0.07 -26.33 10.69
C GLY A 574 1.41 -25.59 10.70
N THR A 575 2.50 -26.32 10.59
CA THR A 575 3.87 -25.77 10.59
C THR A 575 4.67 -26.14 9.35
N ALA A 576 4.28 -27.18 8.65
CA ALA A 576 4.97 -27.65 7.44
C ALA A 576 4.49 -26.94 6.17
N ASP A 577 3.21 -26.56 6.13
CA ASP A 577 2.58 -25.82 5.05
C ASP A 577 2.05 -24.49 5.62
N LEU A 578 2.86 -23.45 5.52
CA LEU A 578 2.55 -22.14 6.11
C LEU A 578 1.35 -21.47 5.45
N GLU A 579 1.22 -21.56 4.12
CA GLU A 579 0.12 -20.97 3.37
C GLU A 579 -1.21 -21.64 3.71
N GLY A 580 -1.23 -22.98 3.77
CA GLY A 580 -2.40 -23.72 4.20
C GLY A 580 -2.77 -23.49 5.67
N ALA A 581 -1.78 -23.28 6.55
CA ALA A 581 -2.01 -22.91 7.94
C ALA A 581 -2.63 -21.52 8.06
N ASP A 582 -2.13 -20.55 7.30
CA ASP A 582 -2.67 -19.18 7.24
C ASP A 582 -4.13 -19.19 6.76
N TYR A 583 -4.42 -19.95 5.71
CA TYR A 583 -5.79 -20.13 5.23
C TYR A 583 -6.72 -20.67 6.33
N ARG A 584 -6.34 -21.78 6.95
CA ARG A 584 -7.15 -22.41 8.02
C ARG A 584 -7.35 -21.48 9.21
N ALA A 585 -6.30 -20.75 9.62
CA ALA A 585 -6.37 -19.77 10.69
C ALA A 585 -7.34 -18.62 10.35
N CYS A 586 -7.17 -18.01 9.18
CA CYS A 586 -8.02 -16.91 8.73
C CYS A 586 -9.49 -17.32 8.64
N GLN A 587 -9.79 -18.53 8.13
CA GLN A 587 -11.16 -19.05 8.07
C GLN A 587 -11.77 -19.26 9.46
N ASN A 588 -10.99 -19.73 10.44
CA ASN A 588 -11.50 -19.97 11.79
C ASN A 588 -11.69 -18.70 12.61
N PHE A 589 -10.80 -17.72 12.45
CA PHE A 589 -10.91 -16.44 13.17
C PHE A 589 -11.87 -15.45 12.53
N GLY A 590 -12.17 -15.61 11.23
CA GLY A 590 -13.00 -14.67 10.46
C GLY A 590 -12.33 -13.30 10.25
N PRO A 591 -12.95 -12.39 9.50
CA PRO A 591 -12.43 -11.04 9.25
C PRO A 591 -12.23 -10.24 10.53
N LEU A 592 -11.38 -9.22 10.49
CA LEU A 592 -11.01 -8.43 11.68
C LEU A 592 -12.17 -7.63 12.26
N TYR A 593 -13.09 -7.17 11.41
CA TYR A 593 -14.19 -6.28 11.80
C TYR A 593 -15.58 -6.92 11.64
N ALA A 594 -15.66 -8.26 11.39
CA ALA A 594 -16.93 -9.00 11.33
C ALA A 594 -17.51 -9.29 12.71
#